data_f513d7bf57bc51410a108464335e10ed
#
_entry.id   f513d7bf57bc51410a108464335e10ed
#
_cell.length_a   1.000
_cell.length_b   1.000
_cell.length_c   1.000
_cell.angle_alpha   90.00
_cell.angle_beta   90.00
_cell.angle_gamma   90.00
#
_symmetry.space_group_name_H-M   'P 1'
#
loop_
_entity.id
_entity.type
_entity.pdbx_description
1 polymer ?
#
loop_
_entity_poly.entity_id
_entity_poly.type
_entity_poly.pdbx_seq_one_letter_code
_entity_poly.pdbx_strand_id
1 'polypeptide(L)'
;MHRAWLALFLTCPVWSQPIQWDQQKTEILKHYRDLVQIDTRAGNETKAVEYIKSVLEGEGIPCKIFAQDPARANLVARIKGNGSKRPLLILAHTDVVGVQPEKWPVDPFSAAIKDGYVWGRGSLDDKPVLSANLMVMLLLKRNHVTLDRDVIFLAESGEEADTTGVGINFMVKNHYGEIDAEYSLTEGGNATIENGKVVAMNIGTAEKVPARVRLVATGTSGHGSVPRMDNALIHLGGAVQKVGQWQTPMRLNDTTRTYFEKLATISTPEKAARYNALLNPRTADAAQRYLAEHEPQAYSMLRTSVVPTMMKAGVGANVIPSVAEATLDIRALPDEDIPKFYAEMEKIINDPEVKIEPLPATRPPSPATRLDTEMYRVLERVSKQIYPGVTVLPSMSTGASDKAQLRAKGQQSYGIGPSGTREDFTNFGAHSDVERLAEGSIYPFVEFVWNAVIQIAAH
;
A
#
# COMPACT_ATOMS: atom_id res chain seq x y z
N MET A 1 66.06 -7.90 -29.83
CA MET A 1 64.66 -7.85 -30.29
C MET A 1 63.81 -8.64 -29.28
N HIS A 2 63.22 -7.95 -28.28
CA HIS A 2 62.35 -8.56 -27.31
C HIS A 2 60.90 -8.26 -27.70
N ARG A 3 60.16 -9.30 -28.07
CA ARG A 3 58.73 -9.18 -28.33
C ARG A 3 57.99 -9.36 -26.99
N ALA A 4 57.40 -8.28 -26.50
CA ALA A 4 56.46 -8.31 -25.38
C ALA A 4 55.08 -8.83 -25.89
N TRP A 5 54.60 -9.95 -25.33
CA TRP A 5 53.22 -10.42 -25.52
C TRP A 5 52.32 -9.69 -24.55
N LEU A 6 51.43 -8.85 -25.07
CA LEU A 6 50.33 -8.27 -24.31
C LEU A 6 49.22 -9.36 -24.27
N ALA A 7 49.01 -9.94 -23.09
CA ALA A 7 47.85 -10.79 -22.84
C ALA A 7 46.63 -9.89 -22.61
N LEU A 8 45.74 -9.79 -23.59
CA LEU A 8 44.39 -9.24 -23.42
C LEU A 8 43.58 -10.21 -22.56
N PHE A 9 43.33 -9.86 -21.30
CA PHE A 9 42.30 -10.50 -20.49
C PHE A 9 40.95 -10.03 -21.00
N LEU A 10 40.29 -10.82 -21.84
CA LEU A 10 38.90 -10.74 -22.15
C LEU A 10 38.12 -11.11 -20.85
N THR A 11 37.66 -10.12 -20.12
CA THR A 11 36.66 -10.33 -19.07
C THR A 11 35.34 -10.65 -19.73
N CYS A 12 35.06 -11.96 -19.90
CA CYS A 12 33.70 -12.39 -20.19
C CYS A 12 32.78 -11.87 -19.05
N PRO A 13 31.63 -11.28 -19.38
CA PRO A 13 30.64 -10.99 -18.35
C PRO A 13 30.24 -12.35 -17.75
N VAL A 14 30.42 -12.50 -16.44
CA VAL A 14 29.92 -13.68 -15.70
C VAL A 14 28.40 -13.50 -15.64
N TRP A 15 27.70 -14.01 -16.63
CA TRP A 15 26.26 -14.18 -16.56
C TRP A 15 26.00 -15.16 -15.41
N SER A 16 25.38 -14.68 -14.34
CA SER A 16 24.88 -15.57 -13.30
C SER A 16 24.00 -16.65 -13.95
N GLN A 17 24.20 -17.91 -13.55
CA GLN A 17 23.37 -18.99 -14.09
C GLN A 17 21.88 -18.67 -13.83
N PRO A 18 20.97 -18.97 -14.78
CA PRO A 18 19.54 -18.76 -14.57
C PRO A 18 19.08 -19.43 -13.28
N ILE A 19 18.32 -18.71 -12.47
CA ILE A 19 17.77 -19.27 -11.23
C ILE A 19 16.89 -20.48 -11.56
N GLN A 20 17.16 -21.59 -10.88
CA GLN A 20 16.34 -22.81 -10.97
C GLN A 20 15.16 -22.68 -9.99
N TRP A 21 14.08 -22.02 -10.42
CA TRP A 21 12.96 -21.65 -9.58
C TRP A 21 12.30 -22.83 -8.85
N ASP A 22 12.22 -24.00 -9.50
CA ASP A 22 11.67 -25.19 -8.86
C ASP A 22 12.47 -25.63 -7.63
N GLN A 23 13.78 -25.41 -7.64
CA GLN A 23 14.65 -25.71 -6.49
C GLN A 23 14.49 -24.70 -5.36
N GLN A 24 14.01 -23.48 -5.63
CA GLN A 24 13.80 -22.43 -4.63
C GLN A 24 12.47 -22.58 -3.89
N LYS A 25 11.50 -23.30 -4.43
CA LYS A 25 10.13 -23.36 -3.89
C LYS A 25 10.07 -23.75 -2.41
N THR A 26 10.86 -24.74 -2.01
CA THR A 26 10.88 -25.22 -0.62
C THR A 26 11.35 -24.12 0.35
N GLU A 27 12.40 -23.38 -0.03
CA GLU A 27 12.94 -22.31 0.82
C GLU A 27 12.03 -21.09 0.80
N ILE A 28 11.46 -20.71 -0.34
CA ILE A 28 10.47 -19.64 -0.47
C ILE A 28 9.27 -19.92 0.47
N LEU A 29 8.68 -21.11 0.37
CA LEU A 29 7.54 -21.47 1.20
C LEU A 29 7.91 -21.53 2.69
N LYS A 30 9.12 -22.01 3.01
CA LYS A 30 9.62 -22.03 4.38
C LYS A 30 9.67 -20.63 4.98
N HIS A 31 10.39 -19.71 4.35
CA HIS A 31 10.53 -18.34 4.87
C HIS A 31 9.20 -17.61 4.95
N TYR A 32 8.35 -17.79 3.96
CA TYR A 32 7.00 -17.20 3.98
C TYR A 32 6.18 -17.72 5.18
N ARG A 33 6.12 -19.04 5.37
CA ARG A 33 5.37 -19.63 6.49
C ARG A 33 5.98 -19.30 7.85
N ASP A 34 7.29 -19.34 7.98
CA ASP A 34 7.97 -18.97 9.22
C ASP A 34 7.61 -17.54 9.63
N LEU A 35 7.58 -16.60 8.67
CA LEU A 35 7.18 -15.22 8.93
C LEU A 35 5.69 -15.09 9.31
N VAL A 36 4.79 -15.84 8.67
CA VAL A 36 3.35 -15.87 9.04
C VAL A 36 3.15 -16.45 10.45
N GLN A 37 3.97 -17.42 10.87
CA GLN A 37 3.91 -18.02 12.19
C GLN A 37 4.37 -17.08 13.31
N ILE A 38 5.11 -16.04 13.01
CA ILE A 38 5.53 -15.06 14.00
C ILE A 38 4.39 -14.09 14.26
N ASP A 39 3.82 -14.12 15.46
CA ASP A 39 2.86 -13.10 15.92
C ASP A 39 3.57 -11.76 16.08
N THR A 40 3.32 -10.88 15.13
CA THR A 40 3.90 -9.53 15.04
C THR A 40 2.85 -8.45 15.23
N ARG A 41 1.80 -8.71 16.00
CA ARG A 41 0.90 -7.64 16.44
C ARG A 41 1.69 -6.58 17.18
N ALA A 42 1.21 -5.33 17.12
CA ALA A 42 1.91 -4.15 17.67
C ALA A 42 2.61 -4.43 19.01
N GLY A 43 3.92 -4.17 19.07
CA GLY A 43 4.78 -4.45 20.21
C GLY A 43 5.52 -5.80 20.16
N ASN A 44 5.41 -6.55 19.05
CA ASN A 44 6.11 -7.82 18.85
C ASN A 44 6.93 -7.87 17.54
N GLU A 45 7.03 -6.79 16.81
CA GLU A 45 7.60 -6.73 15.45
C GLU A 45 9.07 -7.15 15.42
N THR A 46 9.81 -6.87 16.50
CA THR A 46 11.23 -7.24 16.63
C THR A 46 11.46 -8.74 16.46
N LYS A 47 10.49 -9.61 16.76
CA LYS A 47 10.63 -11.06 16.55
C LYS A 47 10.83 -11.42 15.07
N ALA A 48 10.10 -10.76 14.15
CA ALA A 48 10.29 -10.98 12.72
C ALA A 48 11.61 -10.37 12.24
N VAL A 49 11.99 -9.22 12.78
CA VAL A 49 13.29 -8.58 12.51
C VAL A 49 14.46 -9.48 12.92
N GLU A 50 14.40 -10.12 14.10
CA GLU A 50 15.41 -11.06 14.57
C GLU A 50 15.51 -12.31 13.67
N TYR A 51 14.37 -12.84 13.22
CA TYR A 51 14.35 -13.93 12.27
C TYR A 51 15.06 -13.55 10.96
N ILE A 52 14.66 -12.42 10.34
CA ILE A 52 15.24 -11.93 9.08
C ILE A 52 16.75 -11.67 9.26
N LYS A 53 17.14 -11.02 10.37
CA LYS A 53 18.55 -10.77 10.71
C LYS A 53 19.34 -12.06 10.75
N SER A 54 18.84 -13.07 11.47
CA SER A 54 19.51 -14.38 11.60
C SER A 54 19.74 -15.04 10.24
N VAL A 55 18.75 -14.99 9.34
CA VAL A 55 18.83 -15.56 7.99
C VAL A 55 19.85 -14.80 7.14
N LEU A 56 19.77 -13.46 7.11
CA LEU A 56 20.67 -12.64 6.29
C LEU A 56 22.12 -12.68 6.77
N GLU A 57 22.37 -12.59 8.08
CA GLU A 57 23.72 -12.66 8.65
C GLU A 57 24.33 -14.06 8.49
N GLY A 58 23.51 -15.12 8.51
CA GLY A 58 23.95 -16.49 8.20
C GLY A 58 24.52 -16.63 6.77
N GLU A 59 24.08 -15.80 5.84
CA GLU A 59 24.60 -15.70 4.45
C GLU A 59 25.67 -14.59 4.28
N GLY A 60 26.11 -13.99 5.40
CA GLY A 60 27.11 -12.92 5.38
C GLY A 60 26.60 -11.60 4.78
N ILE A 61 25.30 -11.30 4.92
CA ILE A 61 24.71 -10.00 4.61
C ILE A 61 24.55 -9.23 5.91
N PRO A 62 25.32 -8.15 6.13
CA PRO A 62 25.26 -7.41 7.39
C PRO A 62 23.95 -6.65 7.53
N CYS A 63 23.40 -6.66 8.74
CA CYS A 63 22.17 -5.98 9.11
C CYS A 63 22.42 -4.84 10.10
N LYS A 64 21.68 -3.75 9.97
CA LYS A 64 21.59 -2.67 10.96
C LYS A 64 20.19 -2.65 11.54
N ILE A 65 20.10 -2.49 12.86
CA ILE A 65 18.82 -2.38 13.57
C ILE A 65 18.63 -0.94 14.02
N PHE A 66 17.42 -0.42 13.81
CA PHE A 66 17.00 0.91 14.20
C PHE A 66 15.68 0.81 14.97
N ALA A 67 15.67 1.27 16.21
CA ALA A 67 14.50 1.16 17.07
C ALA A 67 14.37 2.39 17.97
N GLN A 68 13.20 2.99 17.99
CA GLN A 68 12.80 3.92 19.02
C GLN A 68 12.18 3.16 20.20
N ASP A 69 11.44 2.11 19.91
CA ASP A 69 10.94 1.11 20.85
C ASP A 69 11.63 -0.24 20.57
N PRO A 70 12.37 -0.82 21.52
CA PRO A 70 13.07 -2.09 21.32
C PRO A 70 12.18 -3.26 20.90
N ALA A 71 10.89 -3.23 21.21
CA ALA A 71 9.93 -4.25 20.80
C ALA A 71 9.45 -4.08 19.33
N ARG A 72 9.74 -2.91 18.73
CA ARG A 72 9.25 -2.47 17.44
C ARG A 72 10.39 -1.99 16.53
N ALA A 73 11.39 -2.84 16.37
CA ALA A 73 12.60 -2.53 15.63
C ALA A 73 12.39 -2.59 14.11
N ASN A 74 13.21 -1.83 13.39
CA ASN A 74 13.36 -1.86 11.94
C ASN A 74 14.72 -2.45 11.58
N LEU A 75 14.80 -3.20 10.49
CA LEU A 75 16.05 -3.76 9.98
C LEU A 75 16.36 -3.17 8.62
N VAL A 76 17.61 -2.72 8.43
CA VAL A 76 18.16 -2.36 7.13
C VAL A 76 19.30 -3.30 6.77
N ALA A 77 19.19 -3.97 5.63
CA ALA A 77 20.27 -4.71 5.01
C ALA A 77 20.60 -4.10 3.65
N ARG A 78 21.87 -4.13 3.24
CA ARG A 78 22.31 -3.49 2.00
C ARG A 78 23.33 -4.33 1.26
N ILE A 79 23.04 -4.65 -0.01
CA ILE A 79 24.02 -5.19 -0.95
C ILE A 79 24.52 -4.05 -1.81
N LYS A 80 25.85 -3.86 -1.81
CA LYS A 80 26.50 -2.77 -2.50
C LYS A 80 26.58 -3.00 -4.01
N GLY A 81 26.26 -1.97 -4.78
CA GLY A 81 26.58 -1.85 -6.19
C GLY A 81 27.84 -1.03 -6.44
N ASN A 82 28.13 -0.77 -7.71
CA ASN A 82 29.27 0.05 -8.13
C ASN A 82 29.03 1.56 -7.93
N GLY A 83 27.82 1.97 -7.55
CA GLY A 83 27.43 3.35 -7.26
C GLY A 83 27.21 4.22 -8.50
N SER A 84 27.14 3.65 -9.71
CA SER A 84 26.86 4.42 -10.93
C SER A 84 25.42 4.93 -11.02
N LYS A 85 24.49 4.32 -10.28
CA LYS A 85 23.08 4.73 -10.16
C LYS A 85 22.68 4.89 -8.70
N ARG A 86 21.66 5.71 -8.43
CA ARG A 86 21.08 5.84 -7.09
C ARG A 86 20.47 4.52 -6.62
N PRO A 87 20.42 4.25 -5.31
CA PRO A 87 19.93 2.98 -4.76
C PRO A 87 18.50 2.62 -5.17
N LEU A 88 18.19 1.33 -5.06
CA LEU A 88 16.84 0.76 -5.03
C LEU A 88 16.51 0.33 -3.60
N LEU A 89 15.34 0.72 -3.11
CA LEU A 89 14.79 0.27 -1.84
C LEU A 89 13.71 -0.78 -2.10
N ILE A 90 13.83 -1.94 -1.48
CA ILE A 90 12.75 -2.92 -1.36
C ILE A 90 12.33 -2.93 0.11
N LEU A 91 11.05 -2.70 0.39
CA LEU A 91 10.58 -2.62 1.77
C LEU A 91 9.29 -3.40 1.96
N ALA A 92 9.05 -3.81 3.20
CA ALA A 92 7.84 -4.45 3.64
C ALA A 92 7.67 -4.23 5.14
N HIS A 93 6.41 -4.14 5.60
CA HIS A 93 6.17 -4.05 7.03
C HIS A 93 6.14 -5.41 7.70
N THR A 94 6.51 -5.45 8.97
CA THR A 94 6.60 -6.66 9.77
C THR A 94 5.35 -6.87 10.61
N ASP A 95 4.69 -5.78 11.01
CA ASP A 95 3.51 -5.83 11.86
C ASP A 95 2.27 -6.37 11.15
N VAL A 96 1.30 -6.72 11.94
CA VAL A 96 -0.02 -7.17 11.49
C VAL A 96 -1.09 -6.61 12.43
N VAL A 97 -2.29 -6.41 11.89
CA VAL A 97 -3.46 -6.00 12.70
C VAL A 97 -3.88 -7.07 13.71
N GLY A 98 -4.70 -6.69 14.67
CA GLY A 98 -5.25 -7.58 15.69
C GLY A 98 -6.05 -8.74 15.11
N VAL A 99 -6.24 -9.77 15.92
CA VAL A 99 -7.05 -10.96 15.59
C VAL A 99 -8.10 -11.22 16.66
N GLN A 100 -9.21 -11.85 16.26
CA GLN A 100 -10.21 -12.45 17.13
C GLN A 100 -10.14 -13.96 16.89
N PRO A 101 -9.32 -14.73 17.66
CA PRO A 101 -8.99 -16.12 17.35
C PRO A 101 -10.21 -17.02 17.21
N GLU A 102 -11.29 -16.73 17.94
CA GLU A 102 -12.54 -17.47 17.90
C GLU A 102 -13.31 -17.38 16.58
N LYS A 103 -12.95 -16.42 15.72
CA LYS A 103 -13.55 -16.25 14.38
C LYS A 103 -12.76 -16.93 13.27
N TRP A 104 -11.56 -17.41 13.59
CA TRP A 104 -10.67 -18.01 12.60
C TRP A 104 -10.95 -19.49 12.41
N PRO A 105 -10.91 -20.01 11.16
CA PRO A 105 -11.10 -21.45 10.88
C PRO A 105 -9.88 -22.30 11.26
N VAL A 106 -8.74 -21.66 11.52
CA VAL A 106 -7.47 -22.24 12.00
C VAL A 106 -6.83 -21.24 12.97
N ASP A 107 -5.80 -21.65 13.71
CA ASP A 107 -5.00 -20.68 14.48
C ASP A 107 -4.41 -19.62 13.54
N PRO A 108 -4.67 -18.30 13.76
CA PRO A 108 -4.23 -17.22 12.87
C PRO A 108 -2.71 -17.10 12.71
N PHE A 109 -1.92 -17.76 13.55
CA PHE A 109 -0.46 -17.79 13.45
C PHE A 109 0.10 -19.19 13.19
N SER A 110 -0.72 -20.12 12.70
CA SER A 110 -0.26 -21.48 12.35
C SER A 110 0.39 -21.58 10.99
N ALA A 111 0.15 -20.63 10.08
CA ALA A 111 0.47 -20.74 8.66
C ALA A 111 0.02 -22.09 8.05
N ALA A 112 -1.18 -22.54 8.45
CA ALA A 112 -1.72 -23.82 8.03
C ALA A 112 -1.94 -23.85 6.51
N ILE A 113 -1.49 -24.92 5.86
CA ILE A 113 -1.82 -25.16 4.45
C ILE A 113 -3.12 -25.97 4.41
N LYS A 114 -4.16 -25.34 3.86
CA LYS A 114 -5.49 -25.97 3.72
C LYS A 114 -6.12 -25.55 2.40
N ASP A 115 -6.65 -26.51 1.66
CA ASP A 115 -7.33 -26.28 0.37
C ASP A 115 -6.50 -25.50 -0.66
N GLY A 116 -5.14 -25.68 -0.65
CA GLY A 116 -4.20 -24.99 -1.53
C GLY A 116 -3.85 -23.57 -1.12
N TYR A 117 -4.25 -23.15 0.08
CA TYR A 117 -3.96 -21.83 0.64
C TYR A 117 -3.10 -21.91 1.92
N VAL A 118 -2.25 -20.93 2.11
CA VAL A 118 -1.62 -20.64 3.41
C VAL A 118 -2.54 -19.69 4.16
N TRP A 119 -3.07 -20.14 5.27
CA TRP A 119 -3.97 -19.40 6.13
C TRP A 119 -3.21 -18.77 7.28
N GLY A 120 -3.49 -17.51 7.54
CA GLY A 120 -2.92 -16.82 8.69
C GLY A 120 -3.00 -15.31 8.59
N ARG A 121 -2.95 -14.62 9.72
CA ARG A 121 -2.84 -13.18 9.77
C ARG A 121 -1.49 -12.73 9.22
N GLY A 122 -1.51 -11.80 8.26
CA GLY A 122 -0.32 -11.39 7.53
C GLY A 122 0.00 -12.28 6.33
N SER A 123 -0.81 -13.31 6.04
CA SER A 123 -0.57 -14.17 4.89
C SER A 123 -0.74 -13.45 3.54
N LEU A 124 -1.46 -12.33 3.53
CA LEU A 124 -1.58 -11.44 2.38
C LEU A 124 -0.93 -10.08 2.64
N ASP A 125 -1.00 -9.58 3.87
CA ASP A 125 -0.60 -8.23 4.29
C ASP A 125 0.31 -8.28 5.53
N ASP A 126 1.68 -8.18 5.44
CA ASP A 126 2.48 -8.03 4.22
C ASP A 126 3.64 -9.08 4.17
N LYS A 127 3.45 -10.26 4.80
CA LYS A 127 4.49 -11.30 4.86
C LYS A 127 4.91 -11.86 3.47
N PRO A 128 4.06 -11.85 2.42
CA PRO A 128 4.50 -12.23 1.08
C PRO A 128 5.58 -11.30 0.53
N VAL A 129 5.41 -9.97 0.66
CA VAL A 129 6.43 -8.99 0.19
C VAL A 129 7.67 -9.08 1.07
N LEU A 130 7.50 -9.24 2.39
CA LEU A 130 8.61 -9.41 3.33
C LEU A 130 9.45 -10.64 2.99
N SER A 131 8.82 -11.79 2.71
CA SER A 131 9.52 -13.03 2.34
C SER A 131 10.14 -12.95 0.95
N ALA A 132 9.48 -12.28 -0.01
CA ALA A 132 10.03 -12.08 -1.34
C ALA A 132 11.29 -11.20 -1.30
N ASN A 133 11.25 -10.12 -0.53
CA ASN A 133 12.42 -9.25 -0.34
C ASN A 133 13.58 -9.99 0.33
N LEU A 134 13.30 -10.81 1.35
CA LEU A 134 14.30 -11.68 1.99
C LEU A 134 14.95 -12.61 0.96
N MET A 135 14.15 -13.35 0.18
CA MET A 135 14.64 -14.27 -0.86
C MET A 135 15.47 -13.55 -1.92
N VAL A 136 15.07 -12.35 -2.35
CA VAL A 136 15.83 -11.55 -3.32
C VAL A 136 17.22 -11.21 -2.77
N MET A 137 17.34 -10.79 -1.51
CA MET A 137 18.63 -10.51 -0.89
C MET A 137 19.53 -11.75 -0.83
N LEU A 138 18.97 -12.92 -0.45
CA LEU A 138 19.70 -14.19 -0.44
C LEU A 138 20.19 -14.57 -1.85
N LEU A 139 19.31 -14.49 -2.84
CA LEU A 139 19.65 -14.83 -4.23
C LEU A 139 20.69 -13.89 -4.84
N LEU A 140 20.61 -12.57 -4.57
CA LEU A 140 21.64 -11.61 -4.99
C LEU A 140 23.01 -11.98 -4.44
N LYS A 141 23.08 -12.32 -3.16
CA LYS A 141 24.33 -12.71 -2.48
C LYS A 141 24.89 -14.00 -3.03
N ARG A 142 24.09 -15.06 -3.09
CA ARG A 142 24.48 -16.41 -3.51
C ARG A 142 24.95 -16.48 -4.96
N ASN A 143 24.33 -15.68 -5.82
CA ASN A 143 24.67 -15.64 -7.24
C ASN A 143 25.73 -14.58 -7.59
N HIS A 144 26.30 -13.91 -6.58
CA HIS A 144 27.35 -12.89 -6.75
C HIS A 144 27.00 -11.85 -7.83
N VAL A 145 25.72 -11.38 -7.83
CA VAL A 145 25.23 -10.47 -8.86
C VAL A 145 25.96 -9.15 -8.82
N THR A 146 26.50 -8.73 -9.95
CA THR A 146 27.10 -7.41 -10.11
C THR A 146 25.99 -6.36 -10.26
N LEU A 147 26.02 -5.32 -9.42
CA LEU A 147 24.98 -4.30 -9.34
C LEU A 147 25.52 -2.92 -9.73
N ASP A 148 24.71 -2.14 -10.47
CA ASP A 148 24.95 -0.73 -10.78
C ASP A 148 24.57 0.19 -9.61
N ARG A 149 23.63 -0.24 -8.80
CA ARG A 149 23.08 0.49 -7.65
C ARG A 149 23.04 -0.40 -6.41
N ASP A 150 23.13 0.21 -5.25
CA ASP A 150 22.86 -0.52 -4.01
C ASP A 150 21.42 -1.04 -4.01
N VAL A 151 21.21 -2.26 -3.54
CA VAL A 151 19.89 -2.77 -3.19
C VAL A 151 19.77 -2.75 -1.67
N ILE A 152 18.79 -2.01 -1.19
CA ILE A 152 18.51 -1.81 0.24
C ILE A 152 17.23 -2.58 0.57
N PHE A 153 17.27 -3.41 1.58
CA PHE A 153 16.08 -4.05 2.16
C PHE A 153 15.76 -3.39 3.50
N LEU A 154 14.55 -2.85 3.62
CA LEU A 154 13.98 -2.35 4.87
C LEU A 154 12.83 -3.30 5.28
N ALA A 155 13.00 -3.98 6.42
CA ALA A 155 11.90 -4.61 7.13
C ALA A 155 11.49 -3.67 8.27
N GLU A 156 10.32 -3.07 8.16
CA GLU A 156 9.88 -2.01 9.06
C GLU A 156 8.72 -2.44 9.97
N SER A 157 8.47 -1.67 11.01
CA SER A 157 7.40 -1.90 11.98
C SER A 157 6.38 -0.76 11.96
N GLY A 158 5.14 -1.04 12.35
CA GLY A 158 4.15 -0.01 12.68
C GLY A 158 3.45 0.65 11.51
N GLU A 159 3.37 -0.01 10.35
CA GLU A 159 2.56 0.45 9.22
C GLU A 159 1.06 0.45 9.58
N GLU A 160 0.58 -0.67 10.10
CA GLU A 160 -0.81 -0.96 10.40
C GLU A 160 -1.37 -0.19 11.60
N ALA A 161 -0.53 0.06 12.58
CA ALA A 161 -0.97 0.64 13.84
C ALA A 161 -1.09 2.16 13.81
N ASP A 162 -0.83 2.81 12.67
CA ASP A 162 -0.86 4.28 12.51
C ASP A 162 -0.11 5.04 13.62
N THR A 163 0.91 4.39 14.20
CA THR A 163 1.64 4.91 15.34
C THR A 163 2.78 5.78 14.88
N THR A 164 2.73 7.01 15.29
CA THR A 164 3.80 7.98 15.09
C THR A 164 5.02 7.58 15.91
N GLY A 165 6.19 7.57 15.28
CA GLY A 165 7.48 7.43 15.96
C GLY A 165 8.15 6.07 15.85
N VAL A 166 7.56 5.11 15.13
CA VAL A 166 8.19 3.84 14.74
C VAL A 166 8.11 3.69 13.21
N GLY A 167 8.72 2.66 12.66
CA GLY A 167 8.64 2.34 11.22
C GLY A 167 9.13 3.46 10.33
N ILE A 168 8.44 3.65 9.19
CA ILE A 168 8.87 4.59 8.15
C ILE A 168 8.98 6.04 8.66
N ASN A 169 8.10 6.48 9.55
CA ASN A 169 8.15 7.83 10.12
C ASN A 169 9.44 8.05 10.92
N PHE A 170 9.84 7.07 11.73
CA PHE A 170 11.09 7.09 12.47
C PHE A 170 12.30 7.03 11.54
N MET A 171 12.29 6.15 10.53
CA MET A 171 13.36 6.00 9.57
C MET A 171 13.55 7.27 8.72
N VAL A 172 12.47 7.85 8.22
CA VAL A 172 12.53 9.09 7.42
C VAL A 172 12.99 10.30 8.24
N LYS A 173 12.60 10.36 9.51
CA LYS A 173 12.96 11.48 10.39
C LYS A 173 14.40 11.41 10.87
N ASN A 174 14.88 10.23 11.25
CA ASN A 174 16.13 10.08 11.99
C ASN A 174 17.24 9.34 11.19
N HIS A 175 16.88 8.53 10.20
CA HIS A 175 17.80 7.61 9.51
C HIS A 175 17.60 7.59 8.00
N TYR A 176 17.11 8.70 7.40
CA TYR A 176 16.77 8.73 5.97
C TYR A 176 17.94 8.30 5.07
N GLY A 177 19.18 8.67 5.41
CA GLY A 177 20.38 8.27 4.64
C GLY A 177 20.57 6.74 4.51
N GLU A 178 19.99 5.94 5.40
CA GLU A 178 20.05 4.48 5.31
C GLU A 178 19.06 3.92 4.28
N ILE A 179 18.01 4.67 3.93
CA ILE A 179 16.92 4.25 3.04
C ILE A 179 16.71 5.20 1.85
N ASP A 180 17.58 6.20 1.66
CA ASP A 180 17.48 7.08 0.49
C ASP A 180 17.74 6.31 -0.80
N ALA A 181 16.77 6.37 -1.73
CA ALA A 181 16.79 5.65 -2.97
C ALA A 181 16.14 6.45 -4.11
N GLU A 182 16.39 6.04 -5.35
CA GLU A 182 15.70 6.58 -6.52
C GLU A 182 14.30 5.97 -6.65
N TYR A 183 14.24 4.65 -6.50
CA TYR A 183 13.02 3.85 -6.59
C TYR A 183 12.79 3.08 -5.31
N SER A 184 11.54 2.85 -4.98
CA SER A 184 11.14 1.91 -3.94
C SER A 184 10.03 0.97 -4.41
N LEU A 185 10.13 -0.31 -4.00
CA LEU A 185 9.12 -1.35 -4.21
C LEU A 185 8.61 -1.81 -2.86
N THR A 186 7.30 -1.88 -2.72
CA THR A 186 6.62 -2.35 -1.51
C THR A 186 5.24 -2.90 -1.85
N GLU A 187 4.41 -3.14 -0.86
CA GLU A 187 3.01 -3.57 -0.96
C GLU A 187 2.10 -2.61 -1.76
N GLY A 188 0.84 -3.00 -1.96
CA GLY A 188 -0.22 -2.16 -2.54
C GLY A 188 -0.36 -2.28 -4.05
N GLY A 189 0.06 -3.40 -4.61
CA GLY A 189 -0.28 -3.91 -5.93
C GLY A 189 -0.78 -5.35 -5.84
N ASN A 190 -1.22 -5.92 -6.94
CA ASN A 190 -1.57 -7.34 -7.04
C ASN A 190 -1.68 -7.80 -8.49
N ALA A 191 -1.67 -9.12 -8.70
CA ALA A 191 -2.02 -9.72 -10.00
C ALA A 191 -3.40 -10.38 -9.89
N THR A 192 -4.33 -9.98 -10.76
CA THR A 192 -5.72 -10.47 -10.74
C THR A 192 -5.88 -11.72 -11.59
N ILE A 193 -6.38 -12.79 -10.98
CA ILE A 193 -6.69 -14.07 -11.66
C ILE A 193 -8.16 -14.11 -12.04
N GLU A 194 -8.44 -14.38 -13.31
CA GLU A 194 -9.77 -14.72 -13.83
C GLU A 194 -9.68 -15.99 -14.68
N ASN A 195 -10.60 -16.92 -14.46
CA ASN A 195 -10.63 -18.20 -15.19
C ASN A 195 -9.28 -18.95 -15.19
N GLY A 196 -8.57 -18.91 -14.05
CA GLY A 196 -7.28 -19.59 -13.87
C GLY A 196 -6.08 -18.93 -14.56
N LYS A 197 -6.23 -17.71 -15.08
CA LYS A 197 -5.15 -16.93 -15.71
C LYS A 197 -5.02 -15.56 -15.10
N VAL A 198 -3.80 -15.06 -14.98
CA VAL A 198 -3.56 -13.67 -14.60
C VAL A 198 -3.92 -12.77 -15.78
N VAL A 199 -4.92 -11.92 -15.62
CA VAL A 199 -5.44 -11.02 -16.66
C VAL A 199 -4.97 -9.57 -16.48
N ALA A 200 -4.74 -9.16 -15.24
CA ALA A 200 -4.28 -7.82 -14.92
C ALA A 200 -3.17 -7.85 -13.86
N MET A 201 -2.17 -6.98 -14.01
CA MET A 201 -1.18 -6.66 -12.99
C MET A 201 -1.37 -5.21 -12.55
N ASN A 202 -1.84 -5.02 -11.34
CA ASN A 202 -2.06 -3.71 -10.74
C ASN A 202 -0.77 -3.25 -10.08
N ILE A 203 -0.15 -2.21 -10.60
CA ILE A 203 1.02 -1.56 -10.01
C ILE A 203 0.56 -0.32 -9.26
N GLY A 204 0.73 -0.31 -7.95
CA GLY A 204 0.38 0.84 -7.11
C GLY A 204 1.25 2.05 -7.41
N THR A 205 0.68 3.10 -8.00
CA THR A 205 1.40 4.33 -8.39
C THR A 205 0.88 5.57 -7.70
N ALA A 206 -0.30 5.50 -7.09
CA ALA A 206 -0.88 6.59 -6.33
C ALA A 206 -1.68 6.05 -5.14
N GLU A 207 -1.91 6.92 -4.17
CA GLU A 207 -2.73 6.65 -2.98
C GLU A 207 -3.49 7.90 -2.58
N LYS A 208 -4.65 7.71 -1.95
CA LYS A 208 -5.37 8.84 -1.35
C LYS A 208 -4.68 9.26 -0.04
N VAL A 209 -4.85 10.54 0.28
CA VAL A 209 -4.26 11.15 1.47
C VAL A 209 -5.32 11.24 2.57
N PRO A 210 -5.12 10.63 3.76
CA PRO A 210 -6.01 10.82 4.89
C PRO A 210 -6.01 12.28 5.35
N ALA A 211 -7.18 12.91 5.36
CA ALA A 211 -7.39 14.29 5.75
C ALA A 211 -8.63 14.39 6.66
N ARG A 212 -8.60 13.61 7.75
CA ARG A 212 -9.72 13.49 8.68
C ARG A 212 -10.01 14.80 9.39
N VAL A 213 -11.28 15.05 9.66
CA VAL A 213 -11.72 16.21 10.45
C VAL A 213 -12.76 15.81 11.49
N ARG A 214 -12.87 16.64 12.50
CA ARG A 214 -14.00 16.64 13.43
C ARG A 214 -14.89 17.85 13.12
N LEU A 215 -16.19 17.63 12.95
CA LEU A 215 -17.18 18.68 12.99
C LEU A 215 -17.57 18.88 14.46
N VAL A 216 -17.52 20.13 14.94
CA VAL A 216 -17.93 20.50 16.28
C VAL A 216 -19.05 21.52 16.16
N ALA A 217 -20.26 21.10 16.52
CA ALA A 217 -21.42 21.96 16.57
C ALA A 217 -21.66 22.47 18.00
N THR A 218 -21.95 23.76 18.14
CA THR A 218 -22.31 24.38 19.40
C THR A 218 -23.78 24.79 19.42
N GLY A 219 -24.34 25.05 20.61
CA GLY A 219 -25.70 25.51 20.76
C GLY A 219 -26.03 25.78 22.22
N THR A 220 -27.22 26.32 22.48
CA THR A 220 -27.68 26.63 23.83
C THR A 220 -28.23 25.40 24.52
N SER A 221 -27.63 24.99 25.64
CA SER A 221 -28.10 23.88 26.46
C SER A 221 -29.42 24.21 27.18
N GLY A 222 -30.17 23.18 27.56
CA GLY A 222 -31.42 23.39 28.29
C GLY A 222 -32.21 22.12 28.58
N HIS A 223 -33.40 22.31 29.14
CA HIS A 223 -34.30 21.20 29.40
C HIS A 223 -35.05 20.80 28.13
N GLY A 224 -35.09 19.52 27.82
CA GLY A 224 -35.67 18.98 26.57
C GLY A 224 -37.17 19.27 26.36
N SER A 225 -37.90 19.62 27.43
CA SER A 225 -39.31 20.05 27.32
C SER A 225 -39.47 21.52 26.83
N VAL A 226 -38.38 22.27 26.74
CA VAL A 226 -38.36 23.66 26.25
C VAL A 226 -37.58 23.68 24.93
N PRO A 227 -38.27 23.55 23.78
CA PRO A 227 -37.60 23.49 22.46
C PRO A 227 -36.74 24.75 22.23
N ARG A 228 -35.49 24.53 21.77
CA ARG A 228 -34.58 25.58 21.33
C ARG A 228 -34.24 25.38 19.87
N MET A 229 -34.29 26.45 19.11
CA MET A 229 -33.88 26.40 17.69
C MET A 229 -32.36 26.35 17.56
N ASP A 230 -31.65 27.02 18.49
CA ASP A 230 -30.21 26.95 18.67
C ASP A 230 -29.88 25.67 19.49
N ASN A 231 -29.71 24.53 18.76
CA ASN A 231 -29.49 23.21 19.34
C ASN A 231 -28.34 22.52 18.60
N ALA A 232 -27.27 22.21 19.32
CA ALA A 232 -26.07 21.60 18.76
C ALA A 232 -26.34 20.31 17.97
N LEU A 233 -27.33 19.50 18.38
CA LEU A 233 -27.72 18.28 17.64
C LEU A 233 -28.37 18.60 16.30
N ILE A 234 -29.16 19.68 16.21
CA ILE A 234 -29.80 20.11 14.96
C ILE A 234 -28.72 20.64 13.99
N HIS A 235 -27.83 21.49 14.47
CA HIS A 235 -26.70 22.02 13.72
C HIS A 235 -25.83 20.90 13.18
N LEU A 236 -25.42 19.95 14.05
CA LEU A 236 -24.57 18.81 13.62
C LEU A 236 -25.29 17.91 12.61
N GLY A 237 -26.55 17.55 12.86
CA GLY A 237 -27.35 16.71 11.97
C GLY A 237 -27.48 17.31 10.57
N GLY A 238 -27.75 18.64 10.49
CA GLY A 238 -27.80 19.38 9.24
C GLY A 238 -26.45 19.39 8.51
N ALA A 239 -25.36 19.62 9.23
CA ALA A 239 -24.00 19.59 8.66
C ALA A 239 -23.65 18.22 8.09
N VAL A 240 -23.83 17.15 8.86
CA VAL A 240 -23.55 15.75 8.45
C VAL A 240 -24.39 15.37 7.22
N GLN A 241 -25.68 15.75 7.19
CA GLN A 241 -26.54 15.50 6.03
C GLN A 241 -25.99 16.19 4.77
N LYS A 242 -25.64 17.48 4.86
CA LYS A 242 -25.12 18.26 3.73
C LYS A 242 -23.81 17.67 3.21
N VAL A 243 -22.84 17.36 4.06
CA VAL A 243 -21.56 16.79 3.61
C VAL A 243 -21.71 15.35 3.10
N GLY A 244 -22.63 14.55 3.67
CA GLY A 244 -22.94 13.20 3.20
C GLY A 244 -23.61 13.18 1.83
N GLN A 245 -24.32 14.24 1.47
CA GLN A 245 -24.94 14.44 0.15
C GLN A 245 -24.05 15.20 -0.85
N TRP A 246 -22.95 15.76 -0.38
CA TRP A 246 -22.05 16.52 -1.23
C TRP A 246 -21.30 15.62 -2.20
N GLN A 247 -21.64 15.72 -3.46
CA GLN A 247 -20.92 15.06 -4.53
C GLN A 247 -19.67 15.89 -4.89
N THR A 248 -18.54 15.56 -4.30
CA THR A 248 -17.27 16.23 -4.60
C THR A 248 -16.91 16.11 -6.08
N PRO A 249 -16.20 17.08 -6.68
CA PRO A 249 -15.87 17.06 -8.11
C PRO A 249 -15.05 15.83 -8.51
N MET A 250 -15.40 15.22 -9.65
CA MET A 250 -14.60 14.19 -10.26
C MET A 250 -13.33 14.77 -10.87
N ARG A 251 -12.17 14.14 -10.62
CA ARG A 251 -10.90 14.47 -11.27
C ARG A 251 -10.14 13.20 -11.62
N LEU A 252 -9.57 13.17 -12.82
CA LEU A 252 -8.68 12.12 -13.27
C LEU A 252 -7.25 12.65 -13.26
N ASN A 253 -6.37 11.96 -12.54
CA ASN A 253 -4.92 12.13 -12.69
C ASN A 253 -4.38 11.11 -13.72
N ASP A 254 -3.07 11.15 -14.01
CA ASP A 254 -2.45 10.24 -14.99
C ASP A 254 -2.64 8.77 -14.63
N THR A 255 -2.54 8.42 -13.35
CA THR A 255 -2.79 7.06 -12.86
C THR A 255 -4.20 6.60 -13.16
N THR A 256 -5.22 7.35 -12.70
CA THR A 256 -6.62 6.93 -12.84
C THR A 256 -7.11 6.99 -14.27
N ARG A 257 -6.64 7.96 -15.07
CA ARG A 257 -6.92 8.00 -16.51
C ARG A 257 -6.39 6.76 -17.21
N THR A 258 -5.09 6.48 -17.07
CA THR A 258 -4.45 5.31 -17.69
C THR A 258 -5.05 4.00 -17.18
N TYR A 259 -5.42 3.95 -15.89
CA TYR A 259 -6.11 2.79 -15.31
C TYR A 259 -7.41 2.47 -16.05
N PHE A 260 -8.32 3.44 -16.19
CA PHE A 260 -9.61 3.21 -16.85
C PHE A 260 -9.49 2.98 -18.34
N GLU A 261 -8.57 3.66 -19.03
CA GLU A 261 -8.24 3.40 -20.44
C GLU A 261 -7.83 1.94 -20.67
N LYS A 262 -6.86 1.45 -19.88
CA LYS A 262 -6.36 0.07 -20.00
C LYS A 262 -7.37 -0.95 -19.49
N LEU A 263 -8.09 -0.67 -18.41
CA LEU A 263 -9.11 -1.57 -17.87
C LEU A 263 -10.24 -1.81 -18.86
N ALA A 264 -10.63 -0.79 -19.63
CA ALA A 264 -11.64 -0.92 -20.68
C ALA A 264 -11.22 -1.97 -21.74
N THR A 265 -9.92 -2.11 -22.04
CA THR A 265 -9.44 -3.05 -23.07
C THR A 265 -9.58 -4.53 -22.69
N ILE A 266 -9.71 -4.85 -21.40
CA ILE A 266 -9.85 -6.21 -20.88
C ILE A 266 -11.22 -6.48 -20.27
N SER A 267 -12.13 -5.52 -20.39
CA SER A 267 -13.48 -5.59 -19.85
C SER A 267 -14.50 -6.04 -20.89
N THR A 268 -15.67 -6.52 -20.42
CA THR A 268 -16.81 -6.77 -21.32
C THR A 268 -17.20 -5.49 -22.06
N PRO A 269 -17.82 -5.56 -23.26
CA PRO A 269 -18.19 -4.37 -24.03
C PRO A 269 -19.00 -3.34 -23.24
N GLU A 270 -19.90 -3.80 -22.38
CA GLU A 270 -20.72 -2.92 -21.54
C GLU A 270 -19.87 -2.18 -20.49
N LYS A 271 -18.99 -2.91 -19.78
CA LYS A 271 -18.06 -2.30 -18.80
C LYS A 271 -17.07 -1.36 -19.49
N ALA A 272 -16.53 -1.77 -20.63
CA ALA A 272 -15.60 -0.96 -21.42
C ALA A 272 -16.24 0.36 -21.85
N ALA A 273 -17.49 0.34 -22.33
CA ALA A 273 -18.23 1.55 -22.70
C ALA A 273 -18.39 2.49 -21.49
N ARG A 274 -18.65 1.95 -20.30
CA ARG A 274 -18.78 2.70 -19.05
C ARG A 274 -17.46 3.35 -18.60
N TYR A 275 -16.36 2.59 -18.61
CA TYR A 275 -15.05 3.13 -18.25
C TYR A 275 -14.58 4.20 -19.25
N ASN A 276 -14.80 3.99 -20.55
CA ASN A 276 -14.52 5.00 -21.58
C ASN A 276 -15.38 6.27 -21.40
N ALA A 277 -16.63 6.13 -20.93
CA ALA A 277 -17.51 7.27 -20.66
C ALA A 277 -16.95 8.19 -19.55
N LEU A 278 -16.18 7.68 -18.59
CA LEU A 278 -15.52 8.49 -17.56
C LEU A 278 -14.46 9.45 -18.15
N LEU A 279 -13.87 9.09 -19.28
CA LEU A 279 -12.81 9.87 -19.92
C LEU A 279 -13.35 11.08 -20.71
N ASN A 280 -14.66 11.14 -20.91
CA ASN A 280 -15.33 12.23 -21.64
C ASN A 280 -16.28 13.00 -20.70
N PRO A 281 -16.03 14.30 -20.44
CA PRO A 281 -16.85 15.10 -19.54
C PRO A 281 -18.36 15.11 -19.86
N ARG A 282 -18.74 14.91 -21.14
CA ARG A 282 -20.15 14.90 -21.55
C ARG A 282 -20.91 13.64 -21.14
N THR A 283 -20.22 12.54 -20.90
CA THR A 283 -20.81 11.23 -20.60
C THR A 283 -20.46 10.72 -19.20
N ALA A 284 -19.51 11.38 -18.51
CA ALA A 284 -18.98 10.94 -17.23
C ALA A 284 -20.02 10.84 -16.11
N ASP A 285 -21.04 11.72 -16.08
CA ASP A 285 -22.01 11.75 -14.98
C ASP A 285 -22.84 10.49 -14.85
N ALA A 286 -23.30 9.92 -15.97
CA ALA A 286 -24.04 8.66 -15.94
C ALA A 286 -23.16 7.49 -15.49
N ALA A 287 -21.92 7.46 -15.96
CA ALA A 287 -20.94 6.44 -15.56
C ALA A 287 -20.60 6.56 -14.06
N GLN A 288 -20.38 7.77 -13.55
CA GLN A 288 -20.11 7.99 -12.12
C GLN A 288 -21.27 7.52 -11.22
N ARG A 289 -22.53 7.81 -11.58
CA ARG A 289 -23.69 7.33 -10.82
C ARG A 289 -23.73 5.81 -10.73
N TYR A 290 -23.46 5.14 -11.85
CA TYR A 290 -23.40 3.68 -11.86
C TYR A 290 -22.29 3.16 -10.94
N LEU A 291 -21.09 3.75 -11.01
CA LEU A 291 -19.96 3.35 -10.15
C LEU A 291 -20.26 3.58 -8.66
N ALA A 292 -20.94 4.66 -8.32
CA ALA A 292 -21.33 4.94 -6.94
C ALA A 292 -22.17 3.82 -6.32
N GLU A 293 -23.05 3.21 -7.12
CA GLU A 293 -23.98 2.17 -6.67
C GLU A 293 -23.38 0.74 -6.75
N HIS A 294 -22.53 0.47 -7.75
CA HIS A 294 -22.12 -0.88 -8.10
C HIS A 294 -20.62 -1.15 -7.97
N GLU A 295 -19.80 -0.10 -8.05
CA GLU A 295 -18.32 -0.19 -7.99
C GLU A 295 -17.75 0.92 -7.09
N PRO A 296 -18.07 0.95 -5.78
CA PRO A 296 -17.76 2.08 -4.89
C PRO A 296 -16.26 2.36 -4.75
N GLN A 297 -15.40 1.34 -4.90
CA GLN A 297 -13.95 1.54 -4.91
C GLN A 297 -13.51 2.35 -6.13
N ALA A 298 -13.98 1.98 -7.33
CA ALA A 298 -13.71 2.73 -8.56
C ALA A 298 -14.27 4.16 -8.49
N TYR A 299 -15.48 4.34 -7.92
CA TYR A 299 -16.05 5.64 -7.65
C TYR A 299 -15.17 6.49 -6.72
N SER A 300 -14.65 5.89 -5.65
CA SER A 300 -13.75 6.56 -4.71
C SER A 300 -12.44 7.03 -5.37
N MET A 301 -11.89 6.28 -6.32
CA MET A 301 -10.68 6.67 -7.05
C MET A 301 -10.84 7.97 -7.86
N LEU A 302 -12.06 8.37 -8.16
CA LEU A 302 -12.36 9.53 -9.04
C LEU A 302 -12.40 10.86 -8.29
N ARG A 303 -12.39 10.88 -6.95
CA ARG A 303 -12.67 12.08 -6.18
C ARG A 303 -12.11 12.06 -4.76
N THR A 304 -12.00 13.22 -4.14
CA THR A 304 -11.84 13.30 -2.69
C THR A 304 -13.16 12.86 -2.04
N SER A 305 -13.13 11.80 -1.23
CA SER A 305 -14.32 11.27 -0.57
C SER A 305 -14.45 11.81 0.86
N VAL A 306 -15.71 12.05 1.28
CA VAL A 306 -16.06 12.50 2.63
C VAL A 306 -17.07 11.51 3.21
N VAL A 307 -16.68 10.81 4.29
CA VAL A 307 -17.52 9.76 4.89
C VAL A 307 -17.67 10.02 6.38
N PRO A 308 -18.88 10.32 6.89
CA PRO A 308 -19.15 10.37 8.32
C PRO A 308 -18.97 8.98 8.95
N THR A 309 -18.15 8.88 10.00
CA THR A 309 -17.81 7.58 10.63
C THR A 309 -18.19 7.51 12.10
N MET A 310 -18.24 8.64 12.80
CA MET A 310 -18.58 8.70 14.22
C MET A 310 -19.44 9.91 14.54
N MET A 311 -20.36 9.78 15.49
CA MET A 311 -21.12 10.88 16.08
C MET A 311 -21.18 10.72 17.60
N LYS A 312 -21.04 11.84 18.33
CA LYS A 312 -21.12 11.87 19.79
C LYS A 312 -21.86 13.14 20.24
N ALA A 313 -22.93 12.95 21.01
CA ALA A 313 -23.68 14.08 21.59
C ALA A 313 -24.63 13.62 22.70
N GLY A 314 -24.96 14.56 23.59
CA GLY A 314 -25.98 14.38 24.65
C GLY A 314 -25.51 13.53 25.81
N VAL A 315 -26.13 13.75 26.96
CA VAL A 315 -25.85 13.05 28.24
C VAL A 315 -27.11 12.50 28.90
N GLY A 316 -28.30 12.91 28.44
CA GLY A 316 -29.57 12.45 28.96
C GLY A 316 -30.74 12.82 28.06
N ALA A 317 -31.81 12.01 28.06
CA ALA A 317 -32.97 12.15 27.18
C ALA A 317 -33.74 13.46 27.33
N ASN A 318 -33.62 14.11 28.49
CA ASN A 318 -34.30 15.38 28.82
C ASN A 318 -33.35 16.58 28.82
N VAL A 319 -32.12 16.46 28.31
CA VAL A 319 -31.09 17.51 28.30
C VAL A 319 -30.71 17.84 26.85
N ILE A 320 -30.88 19.12 26.47
CA ILE A 320 -30.34 19.67 25.23
C ILE A 320 -28.84 19.89 25.43
N PRO A 321 -27.93 19.23 24.67
CA PRO A 321 -26.49 19.41 24.81
C PRO A 321 -26.04 20.77 24.22
N SER A 322 -24.99 21.36 24.81
CA SER A 322 -24.34 22.54 24.25
C SER A 322 -23.31 22.24 23.16
N VAL A 323 -22.88 20.98 23.04
CA VAL A 323 -21.88 20.54 22.05
C VAL A 323 -22.29 19.18 21.47
N ALA A 324 -22.10 19.04 20.19
CA ALA A 324 -22.23 17.78 19.45
C ALA A 324 -21.06 17.64 18.45
N GLU A 325 -20.54 16.44 18.27
CA GLU A 325 -19.36 16.17 17.45
C GLU A 325 -19.62 15.05 16.44
N ALA A 326 -19.04 15.17 15.24
CA ALA A 326 -18.95 14.09 14.27
C ALA A 326 -17.54 13.99 13.71
N THR A 327 -17.07 12.77 13.43
CA THR A 327 -15.81 12.54 12.73
C THR A 327 -16.09 12.19 11.27
N LEU A 328 -15.39 12.86 10.36
CA LEU A 328 -15.41 12.58 8.94
C LEU A 328 -14.08 11.96 8.54
N ASP A 329 -14.11 10.75 7.95
CA ASP A 329 -12.97 10.19 7.25
C ASP A 329 -12.93 10.78 5.83
N ILE A 330 -12.02 11.73 5.61
CA ILE A 330 -11.77 12.34 4.33
C ILE A 330 -10.57 11.66 3.70
N ARG A 331 -10.74 11.14 2.47
CA ARG A 331 -9.66 10.56 1.68
C ARG A 331 -9.48 11.42 0.43
N ALA A 332 -8.49 12.29 0.51
CA ALA A 332 -8.20 13.27 -0.53
C ALA A 332 -7.46 12.65 -1.72
N LEU A 333 -7.68 13.20 -2.91
CA LEU A 333 -6.84 12.89 -4.07
C LEU A 333 -5.39 13.36 -3.80
N PRO A 334 -4.36 12.74 -4.43
CA PRO A 334 -2.95 13.09 -4.19
C PRO A 334 -2.60 14.56 -4.43
N ASP A 335 -3.33 15.21 -5.33
CA ASP A 335 -3.16 16.61 -5.74
C ASP A 335 -4.20 17.57 -5.12
N GLU A 336 -4.89 17.15 -4.06
CA GLU A 336 -5.91 17.98 -3.41
C GLU A 336 -5.28 19.12 -2.61
N ASP A 337 -5.79 20.31 -2.82
CA ASP A 337 -5.53 21.47 -1.98
C ASP A 337 -6.43 21.39 -0.73
N ILE A 338 -5.91 20.78 0.33
CA ILE A 338 -6.66 20.49 1.56
C ILE A 338 -7.25 21.76 2.20
N PRO A 339 -6.49 22.87 2.37
CA PRO A 339 -7.07 24.11 2.89
C PRO A 339 -8.27 24.61 2.07
N LYS A 340 -8.13 24.59 0.74
CA LYS A 340 -9.21 25.01 -0.15
C LYS A 340 -10.41 24.07 -0.08
N PHE A 341 -10.16 22.77 0.02
CA PHE A 341 -11.20 21.74 0.16
C PHE A 341 -12.01 21.95 1.46
N TYR A 342 -11.35 22.24 2.59
CA TYR A 342 -12.04 22.53 3.84
C TYR A 342 -12.87 23.83 3.74
N ALA A 343 -12.33 24.88 3.12
CA ALA A 343 -13.07 26.12 2.92
C ALA A 343 -14.31 25.93 2.04
N GLU A 344 -14.28 24.98 1.08
CA GLU A 344 -15.46 24.62 0.30
C GLU A 344 -16.45 23.79 1.11
N MET A 345 -15.99 22.88 1.93
CA MET A 345 -16.85 22.13 2.86
C MET A 345 -17.55 23.05 3.87
N GLU A 346 -16.89 24.10 4.37
CA GLU A 346 -17.53 25.13 5.21
C GLU A 346 -18.70 25.82 4.49
N LYS A 347 -18.53 26.15 3.21
CA LYS A 347 -19.61 26.73 2.40
C LYS A 347 -20.77 25.77 2.18
N ILE A 348 -20.48 24.46 2.00
CA ILE A 348 -21.51 23.42 1.87
C ILE A 348 -22.30 23.28 3.17
N ILE A 349 -21.60 23.24 4.32
CA ILE A 349 -22.21 23.19 5.65
C ILE A 349 -23.07 24.43 5.86
N ASN A 350 -22.55 25.61 5.56
CA ASN A 350 -23.24 26.91 5.69
C ASN A 350 -24.01 27.02 7.00
N ASP A 351 -23.30 26.83 8.12
CA ASP A 351 -23.82 26.96 9.48
C ASP A 351 -22.69 27.48 10.37
N PRO A 352 -22.83 28.74 10.92
CA PRO A 352 -21.78 29.37 11.72
C PRO A 352 -21.52 28.67 13.06
N GLU A 353 -22.51 27.88 13.55
CA GLU A 353 -22.35 27.11 14.77
C GLU A 353 -21.60 25.79 14.61
N VAL A 354 -21.19 25.46 13.37
CA VAL A 354 -20.43 24.25 13.07
C VAL A 354 -19.01 24.60 12.65
N LYS A 355 -18.03 24.16 13.41
CA LYS A 355 -16.60 24.32 13.10
C LYS A 355 -16.02 23.04 12.53
N ILE A 356 -15.12 23.19 11.57
CA ILE A 356 -14.29 22.10 11.04
C ILE A 356 -12.95 22.13 11.76
N GLU A 357 -12.64 21.07 12.50
CA GLU A 357 -11.37 20.91 13.20
C GLU A 357 -10.57 19.79 12.55
N PRO A 358 -9.47 20.09 11.81
CA PRO A 358 -8.59 19.07 11.26
C PRO A 358 -8.00 18.19 12.36
N LEU A 359 -8.02 16.88 12.15
CA LEU A 359 -7.31 15.92 12.99
C LEU A 359 -5.84 15.79 12.55
N PRO A 360 -4.94 15.36 13.45
CA PRO A 360 -3.53 15.16 13.08
C PRO A 360 -3.38 14.28 11.85
N ALA A 361 -2.54 14.73 10.91
CA ALA A 361 -2.25 13.95 9.72
C ALA A 361 -1.36 12.76 10.07
N THR A 362 -1.73 11.58 9.62
CA THR A 362 -0.98 10.33 9.83
C THR A 362 0.00 10.04 8.70
N ARG A 363 -0.30 10.54 7.50
CA ARG A 363 0.51 10.43 6.30
C ARG A 363 0.69 11.80 5.65
N PRO A 364 1.87 12.12 5.10
CA PRO A 364 2.07 13.38 4.40
C PRO A 364 1.33 13.38 3.05
N PRO A 365 0.91 14.55 2.55
CA PRO A 365 0.56 14.69 1.14
C PRO A 365 1.72 14.25 0.26
N SER A 366 1.45 13.43 -0.74
CA SER A 366 2.49 12.92 -1.63
C SER A 366 1.98 12.85 -3.07
N PRO A 367 2.81 13.24 -4.06
CA PRO A 367 2.42 13.14 -5.46
C PRO A 367 2.27 11.67 -5.89
N ALA A 368 1.52 11.43 -6.95
CA ALA A 368 1.54 10.15 -7.62
C ALA A 368 2.94 9.85 -8.17
N THR A 369 3.34 8.59 -8.17
CA THR A 369 4.56 8.13 -8.82
C THR A 369 4.39 8.20 -10.34
N ARG A 370 5.45 8.62 -11.03
CA ARG A 370 5.45 8.80 -12.49
C ARG A 370 5.37 7.46 -13.24
N LEU A 371 4.64 7.44 -14.36
CA LEU A 371 4.48 6.26 -15.22
C LEU A 371 5.57 6.16 -16.31
N ASP A 372 6.36 7.22 -16.52
CA ASP A 372 7.40 7.30 -17.55
C ASP A 372 8.82 7.01 -17.03
N THR A 373 8.96 6.39 -15.87
CA THR A 373 10.26 6.03 -15.28
C THR A 373 10.83 4.74 -15.86
N GLU A 374 12.13 4.53 -15.67
CA GLU A 374 12.78 3.25 -16.01
C GLU A 374 12.14 2.10 -15.22
N MET A 375 11.90 2.32 -13.92
CA MET A 375 11.32 1.29 -13.04
C MET A 375 9.91 0.87 -13.49
N TYR A 376 9.03 1.81 -13.84
CA TYR A 376 7.70 1.46 -14.31
C TYR A 376 7.75 0.61 -15.59
N ARG A 377 8.63 0.97 -16.53
CA ARG A 377 8.86 0.16 -17.75
C ARG A 377 9.43 -1.23 -17.43
N VAL A 378 10.29 -1.35 -16.42
CA VAL A 378 10.78 -2.66 -15.94
C VAL A 378 9.60 -3.47 -15.40
N LEU A 379 8.77 -2.90 -14.54
CA LEU A 379 7.61 -3.59 -13.98
C LEU A 379 6.63 -4.06 -15.07
N GLU A 380 6.40 -3.25 -16.12
CA GLU A 380 5.58 -3.67 -17.27
C GLU A 380 6.19 -4.85 -18.03
N ARG A 381 7.51 -4.85 -18.27
CA ARG A 381 8.19 -5.95 -18.96
C ARG A 381 8.16 -7.23 -18.14
N VAL A 382 8.50 -7.15 -16.87
CA VAL A 382 8.53 -8.31 -15.96
C VAL A 382 7.13 -8.90 -15.79
N SER A 383 6.10 -8.06 -15.67
CA SER A 383 4.71 -8.52 -15.62
C SER A 383 4.36 -9.38 -16.83
N LYS A 384 4.71 -8.91 -18.04
CA LYS A 384 4.44 -9.64 -19.28
C LYS A 384 5.32 -10.88 -19.46
N GLN A 385 6.51 -10.90 -18.87
CA GLN A 385 7.41 -12.04 -18.86
C GLN A 385 6.88 -13.16 -17.96
N ILE A 386 6.44 -12.83 -16.75
CA ILE A 386 5.93 -13.81 -15.76
C ILE A 386 4.50 -14.24 -16.11
N TYR A 387 3.68 -13.32 -16.60
CA TYR A 387 2.27 -13.55 -16.94
C TYR A 387 2.00 -13.18 -18.40
N PRO A 388 2.28 -14.07 -19.38
CA PRO A 388 2.05 -13.79 -20.79
C PRO A 388 0.60 -13.38 -21.08
N GLY A 389 0.44 -12.24 -21.78
CA GLY A 389 -0.87 -11.69 -22.12
C GLY A 389 -1.50 -10.79 -21.06
N VAL A 390 -0.83 -10.57 -19.90
CA VAL A 390 -1.32 -9.69 -18.85
C VAL A 390 -1.40 -8.23 -19.30
N THR A 391 -2.44 -7.53 -18.88
CA THR A 391 -2.54 -6.07 -18.96
C THR A 391 -2.02 -5.42 -17.69
N VAL A 392 -1.05 -4.52 -17.82
CA VAL A 392 -0.48 -3.80 -16.66
C VAL A 392 -1.25 -2.51 -16.45
N LEU A 393 -1.83 -2.36 -15.25
CA LEU A 393 -2.65 -1.25 -14.83
C LEU A 393 -1.91 -0.43 -13.77
N PRO A 394 -1.63 0.87 -13.98
CA PRO A 394 -1.26 1.72 -12.86
C PRO A 394 -2.47 1.92 -11.96
N SER A 395 -2.35 1.66 -10.67
CA SER A 395 -3.48 1.72 -9.75
C SER A 395 -3.33 2.81 -8.70
N MET A 396 -4.47 3.35 -8.23
CA MET A 396 -4.52 4.24 -7.08
C MET A 396 -5.27 3.56 -5.93
N SER A 397 -4.57 3.37 -4.81
CA SER A 397 -5.21 2.90 -3.58
C SER A 397 -6.15 3.96 -3.01
N THR A 398 -7.30 3.53 -2.51
CA THR A 398 -8.19 4.38 -1.71
C THR A 398 -7.76 4.46 -0.24
N GLY A 399 -6.84 3.58 0.18
CA GLY A 399 -6.09 3.63 1.43
C GLY A 399 -4.82 4.47 1.30
N ALA A 400 -3.94 4.36 2.28
CA ALA A 400 -2.62 4.98 2.33
C ALA A 400 -1.64 3.98 2.94
N SER A 401 -0.39 4.05 2.54
CA SER A 401 0.69 3.21 3.04
C SER A 401 1.97 4.03 3.23
N ASP A 402 3.04 3.38 3.61
CA ASP A 402 4.36 3.99 3.84
C ASP A 402 5.00 4.59 2.58
N LYS A 403 4.47 4.28 1.40
CA LYS A 403 4.84 4.96 0.15
C LYS A 403 4.64 6.48 0.20
N ALA A 404 3.69 6.96 0.99
CA ALA A 404 3.42 8.39 1.14
C ALA A 404 4.64 9.14 1.66
N GLN A 405 5.30 8.62 2.71
CA GLN A 405 6.50 9.21 3.30
C GLN A 405 7.69 9.21 2.32
N LEU A 406 7.88 8.11 1.59
CA LEU A 406 8.96 7.98 0.60
C LEU A 406 8.75 8.90 -0.60
N ARG A 407 7.51 8.98 -1.12
CA ARG A 407 7.15 9.92 -2.21
C ARG A 407 7.30 11.38 -1.78
N ALA A 408 6.94 11.71 -0.55
CA ALA A 408 7.17 13.05 0.01
C ALA A 408 8.66 13.43 0.07
N LYS A 409 9.57 12.44 0.08
CA LYS A 409 11.03 12.62 -0.04
C LYS A 409 11.54 12.57 -1.49
N GLY A 410 10.66 12.42 -2.47
CA GLY A 410 10.99 12.39 -3.89
C GLY A 410 11.35 11.02 -4.45
N GLN A 411 11.23 9.94 -3.68
CA GLN A 411 11.39 8.58 -4.20
C GLN A 411 10.22 8.22 -5.12
N GLN A 412 10.48 7.49 -6.19
CA GLN A 412 9.44 6.94 -7.06
C GLN A 412 9.04 5.56 -6.50
N SER A 413 7.95 5.54 -5.69
CA SER A 413 7.50 4.35 -4.97
C SER A 413 6.39 3.62 -5.71
N TYR A 414 6.58 2.32 -5.94
CA TYR A 414 5.63 1.45 -6.63
C TYR A 414 5.12 0.35 -5.70
N GLY A 415 3.81 0.12 -5.78
CA GLY A 415 3.17 -0.99 -5.07
C GLY A 415 3.12 -2.25 -5.93
N ILE A 416 3.52 -3.38 -5.36
CA ILE A 416 3.48 -4.71 -5.97
C ILE A 416 2.82 -5.70 -5.01
N GLY A 417 2.49 -6.89 -5.47
CA GLY A 417 1.91 -7.92 -4.61
C GLY A 417 1.62 -9.23 -5.37
N PRO A 418 1.30 -10.29 -4.64
CA PRO A 418 1.05 -11.61 -5.21
C PRO A 418 -0.23 -11.67 -6.04
N SER A 419 -0.41 -12.79 -6.74
CA SER A 419 -1.61 -13.07 -7.51
C SER A 419 -2.74 -13.66 -6.66
N GLY A 420 -3.97 -13.34 -7.03
CA GLY A 420 -5.17 -13.88 -6.40
C GLY A 420 -6.41 -13.60 -7.25
N THR A 421 -7.49 -14.28 -6.94
CA THR A 421 -8.80 -13.99 -7.52
C THR A 421 -9.40 -12.75 -6.87
N ARG A 422 -10.42 -12.18 -7.50
CA ARG A 422 -11.17 -11.08 -6.88
C ARG A 422 -11.75 -11.50 -5.52
N GLU A 423 -12.22 -12.73 -5.41
CA GLU A 423 -12.76 -13.28 -4.17
C GLU A 423 -11.70 -13.34 -3.07
N ASP A 424 -10.47 -13.78 -3.40
CA ASP A 424 -9.36 -13.82 -2.45
C ASP A 424 -9.07 -12.43 -1.86
N PHE A 425 -9.10 -11.39 -2.68
CA PHE A 425 -8.85 -10.02 -2.21
C PHE A 425 -10.04 -9.36 -1.50
N THR A 426 -11.28 -9.78 -1.77
CA THR A 426 -12.47 -9.13 -1.19
C THR A 426 -13.02 -9.84 0.03
N ASN A 427 -13.05 -11.19 0.02
CA ASN A 427 -13.67 -11.99 1.08
C ASN A 427 -12.65 -12.61 2.02
N PHE A 428 -11.43 -12.88 1.52
CA PHE A 428 -10.35 -13.54 2.25
C PHE A 428 -9.08 -12.67 2.32
N GLY A 429 -9.23 -11.38 2.03
CA GLY A 429 -8.15 -10.42 1.92
C GLY A 429 -7.61 -9.92 3.25
N ALA A 430 -6.73 -8.92 3.15
CA ALA A 430 -6.14 -8.20 4.27
C ALA A 430 -7.19 -7.80 5.31
N HIS A 431 -6.83 -7.88 6.57
CA HIS A 431 -7.63 -7.53 7.75
C HIS A 431 -8.88 -8.41 8.01
N SER A 432 -9.19 -9.39 7.15
CA SER A 432 -10.29 -10.32 7.40
C SER A 432 -9.93 -11.37 8.46
N ASP A 433 -10.93 -11.95 9.12
CA ASP A 433 -10.73 -13.07 10.05
C ASP A 433 -10.52 -14.42 9.33
N VAL A 434 -10.39 -14.37 8.00
CA VAL A 434 -10.19 -15.54 7.12
C VAL A 434 -9.08 -15.26 6.09
N GLU A 435 -8.14 -14.42 6.45
CA GLU A 435 -7.02 -14.02 5.58
C GLU A 435 -6.20 -15.23 5.14
N ARG A 436 -5.97 -15.31 3.82
CA ARG A 436 -5.22 -16.40 3.20
C ARG A 436 -4.61 -15.98 1.89
N LEU A 437 -3.54 -16.66 1.49
CA LEU A 437 -2.95 -16.54 0.16
C LEU A 437 -2.85 -17.93 -0.49
N ALA A 438 -3.21 -18.05 -1.76
CA ALA A 438 -2.97 -19.28 -2.50
C ALA A 438 -1.46 -19.61 -2.49
N GLU A 439 -1.10 -20.83 -2.05
CA GLU A 439 0.31 -21.25 -1.95
C GLU A 439 1.07 -21.05 -3.26
N GLY A 440 0.42 -21.41 -4.38
CA GLY A 440 0.99 -21.26 -5.71
C GLY A 440 1.29 -19.83 -6.14
N SER A 441 0.77 -18.81 -5.43
CA SER A 441 0.96 -17.39 -5.78
C SER A 441 2.27 -16.83 -5.28
N ILE A 442 2.86 -17.39 -4.21
CA ILE A 442 4.10 -16.86 -3.64
C ILE A 442 5.30 -17.07 -4.56
N TYR A 443 5.38 -18.20 -5.25
CA TYR A 443 6.52 -18.53 -6.09
C TYR A 443 6.71 -17.59 -7.28
N PRO A 444 5.70 -17.37 -8.15
CA PRO A 444 5.82 -16.41 -9.25
C PRO A 444 5.94 -14.97 -8.74
N PHE A 445 5.48 -14.66 -7.52
CA PHE A 445 5.67 -13.34 -6.93
C PHE A 445 7.14 -13.10 -6.55
N VAL A 446 7.81 -14.05 -5.91
CA VAL A 446 9.26 -13.97 -5.65
C VAL A 446 10.06 -13.85 -6.96
N GLU A 447 9.71 -14.64 -7.97
CA GLU A 447 10.31 -14.54 -9.30
C GLU A 447 10.08 -13.16 -9.92
N PHE A 448 8.88 -12.58 -9.76
CA PHE A 448 8.57 -11.23 -10.23
C PHE A 448 9.47 -10.19 -9.55
N VAL A 449 9.58 -10.21 -8.21
CA VAL A 449 10.41 -9.25 -7.47
C VAL A 449 11.88 -9.40 -7.86
N TRP A 450 12.38 -10.64 -7.97
CA TRP A 450 13.74 -10.92 -8.44
C TRP A 450 14.00 -10.30 -9.81
N ASN A 451 13.14 -10.59 -10.79
CA ASN A 451 13.33 -10.09 -12.16
C ASN A 451 13.24 -8.55 -12.22
N ALA A 452 12.37 -7.93 -11.40
CA ALA A 452 12.27 -6.48 -11.30
C ALA A 452 13.57 -5.88 -10.74
N VAL A 453 14.11 -6.46 -9.67
CA VAL A 453 15.37 -6.01 -9.06
C VAL A 453 16.56 -6.20 -10.01
N ILE A 454 16.68 -7.36 -10.65
CA ILE A 454 17.78 -7.62 -11.60
C ILE A 454 17.73 -6.65 -12.78
N GLN A 455 16.56 -6.44 -13.40
CA GLN A 455 16.45 -5.56 -14.57
C GLN A 455 16.67 -4.08 -14.29
N ILE A 456 16.52 -3.63 -13.04
CA ILE A 456 16.75 -2.23 -12.67
C ILE A 456 18.12 -2.00 -12.01
N ALA A 457 18.70 -3.00 -11.36
CA ALA A 457 19.87 -2.85 -10.52
C ALA A 457 21.12 -3.60 -11.01
N ALA A 458 20.97 -4.67 -11.81
CA ALA A 458 22.12 -5.41 -12.29
C ALA A 458 22.74 -4.81 -13.56
N HIS A 459 24.04 -5.11 -13.74
CA HIS A 459 24.87 -4.66 -14.85
C HIS A 459 24.79 -5.60 -16.06
#